data_92af9589a6e782270fcb5cf345b917a8
#
_entry.id   92af9589a6e782270fcb5cf345b917a8
#
_cell.length_a   1.000
_cell.length_b   1.000
_cell.length_c   1.000
_cell.angle_alpha   90.00
_cell.angle_beta   90.00
_cell.angle_gamma   90.00
#
_symmetry.space_group_name_H-M   'P 1'
#
loop_
_entity.id
_entity.type
_entity.pdbx_description
1 polymer ?
#
loop_
_entity_poly.entity_id
_entity_poly.type
_entity_poly.pdbx_seq_one_letter_code
_entity_poly.pdbx_strand_id
1 'polypeptide(L)'
;MKKVILQYLASALTVILILGLVVSNRQRNQSLVKKVKDPEISYIYQDSLENLDRLALTHAGVIQSYQLDDLSVRKEDGKIRLVLHVNHSYDMQVNLVLKADIYGDLSVVQATPSKALKLALEDESYQKRLTLISQKEDAIMARDHWDSAIKPAYVAQVRSKMKKTALTQLDKVLQDIDQESKEV
;
A
#
# COMPACT_ATOMS: atom_id res chain seq x y z
N MET A 1 27.85 -56.40 16.92
CA MET A 1 28.56 -55.14 16.83
C MET A 1 28.31 -54.41 15.48
N LYS A 2 28.53 -55.01 14.29
CA LYS A 2 28.41 -54.31 13.01
C LYS A 2 27.01 -53.66 12.76
N LYS A 3 25.89 -54.33 13.11
CA LYS A 3 24.53 -53.79 12.94
C LYS A 3 24.25 -52.53 13.77
N VAL A 4 24.76 -52.48 14.99
CA VAL A 4 24.56 -51.32 15.88
C VAL A 4 25.34 -50.12 15.37
N ILE A 5 26.56 -50.31 14.92
CA ILE A 5 27.39 -49.25 14.33
C ILE A 5 26.72 -48.69 13.05
N LEU A 6 26.13 -49.55 12.23
CA LEU A 6 25.43 -49.14 11.00
C LEU A 6 24.17 -48.30 11.31
N GLN A 7 23.43 -48.64 12.38
CA GLN A 7 22.29 -47.84 12.86
C GLN A 7 22.68 -46.47 13.35
N TYR A 8 23.76 -46.36 14.12
CA TYR A 8 24.28 -45.06 14.60
C TYR A 8 24.79 -44.20 13.44
N LEU A 9 25.44 -44.76 12.44
CA LEU A 9 25.87 -44.05 11.24
C LEU A 9 24.69 -43.57 10.43
N ALA A 10 23.66 -44.39 10.25
CA ALA A 10 22.45 -43.97 9.52
C ALA A 10 21.70 -42.84 10.22
N SER A 11 21.57 -42.91 11.58
CA SER A 11 20.91 -41.84 12.34
C SER A 11 21.73 -40.55 12.31
N ALA A 12 23.06 -40.60 12.44
CA ALA A 12 23.93 -39.43 12.34
C ALA A 12 23.84 -38.76 10.95
N LEU A 13 23.82 -39.56 9.89
CA LEU A 13 23.66 -39.04 8.53
C LEU A 13 22.29 -38.37 8.31
N THR A 14 21.23 -38.93 8.88
CA THR A 14 19.88 -38.33 8.83
C THR A 14 19.84 -37.00 9.56
N VAL A 15 20.46 -36.88 10.72
CA VAL A 15 20.54 -35.63 11.49
C VAL A 15 21.33 -34.57 10.72
N ILE A 16 22.46 -34.94 10.10
CA ILE A 16 23.26 -34.01 9.28
C ILE A 16 22.48 -33.53 8.07
N LEU A 17 21.72 -34.39 7.39
CA LEU A 17 20.87 -34.03 6.27
C LEU A 17 19.75 -33.07 6.68
N ILE A 18 19.08 -33.33 7.81
CA ILE A 18 18.04 -32.45 8.33
C ILE A 18 18.64 -31.07 8.71
N LEU A 19 19.76 -31.04 9.40
CA LEU A 19 20.44 -29.79 9.72
C LEU A 19 20.87 -29.02 8.47
N GLY A 20 21.41 -29.71 7.47
CA GLY A 20 21.77 -29.09 6.18
C GLY A 20 20.57 -28.49 5.46
N LEU A 21 19.42 -29.16 5.46
CA LEU A 21 18.16 -28.66 4.87
C LEU A 21 17.63 -27.43 5.63
N VAL A 22 17.68 -27.45 6.97
CA VAL A 22 17.24 -26.33 7.81
C VAL A 22 18.12 -25.10 7.58
N VAL A 23 19.45 -25.27 7.54
CA VAL A 23 20.39 -24.16 7.29
C VAL A 23 20.19 -23.60 5.88
N SER A 24 20.06 -24.44 4.86
CA SER A 24 19.82 -24.03 3.48
C SER A 24 18.50 -23.27 3.32
N ASN A 25 17.42 -23.73 3.96
CA ASN A 25 16.13 -23.04 3.96
C ASN A 25 16.21 -21.68 4.67
N ARG A 26 16.93 -21.60 5.78
CA ARG A 26 17.12 -20.34 6.51
C ARG A 26 17.91 -19.32 5.69
N GLN A 27 18.97 -19.73 5.01
CA GLN A 27 19.74 -18.85 4.12
C GLN A 27 18.92 -18.37 2.92
N ARG A 28 18.11 -19.28 2.31
CA ARG A 28 17.23 -18.95 1.20
C ARG A 28 16.16 -17.94 1.62
N ASN A 29 15.57 -18.09 2.79
CA ASN A 29 14.61 -17.11 3.34
C ASN A 29 15.26 -15.77 3.64
N GLN A 30 16.47 -15.74 4.21
CA GLN A 30 17.18 -14.49 4.48
C GLN A 30 17.48 -13.69 3.21
N SER A 31 17.89 -14.35 2.12
CA SER A 31 18.12 -13.69 0.84
C SER A 31 16.82 -13.14 0.24
N LEU A 32 15.70 -13.86 0.41
CA LEU A 32 14.39 -13.43 -0.05
C LEU A 32 13.89 -12.22 0.76
N VAL A 33 14.02 -12.26 2.09
CA VAL A 33 13.68 -11.13 2.98
C VAL A 33 14.51 -9.90 2.61
N LYS A 34 15.80 -10.06 2.36
CA LYS A 34 16.66 -8.96 1.92
C LYS A 34 16.17 -8.36 0.60
N LYS A 35 15.78 -9.20 -0.37
CA LYS A 35 15.24 -8.74 -1.66
C LYS A 35 13.95 -7.94 -1.50
N VAL A 36 13.00 -8.40 -0.69
CA VAL A 36 11.71 -7.71 -0.50
C VAL A 36 11.81 -6.49 0.41
N LYS A 37 12.92 -6.32 1.14
CA LYS A 37 13.25 -5.11 1.93
C LYS A 37 14.01 -4.06 1.13
N ASP A 38 14.30 -4.31 -0.13
CA ASP A 38 14.96 -3.34 -0.99
C ASP A 38 14.12 -2.05 -1.05
N PRO A 39 14.74 -0.87 -0.87
CA PRO A 39 14.03 0.40 -0.95
C PRO A 39 13.25 0.60 -2.26
N GLU A 40 13.76 0.08 -3.38
CA GLU A 40 13.05 0.15 -4.67
C GLU A 40 11.74 -0.63 -4.66
N ILE A 41 11.63 -1.67 -3.82
CA ILE A 41 10.40 -2.46 -3.68
C ILE A 41 9.39 -1.79 -2.73
N SER A 42 9.82 -0.84 -1.91
CA SER A 42 8.92 -0.08 -1.03
C SER A 42 7.82 0.67 -1.79
N TYR A 43 8.10 1.16 -3.00
CA TYR A 43 7.10 1.80 -3.88
C TYR A 43 5.95 0.86 -4.25
N ILE A 44 6.26 -0.44 -4.46
CA ILE A 44 5.26 -1.46 -4.79
C ILE A 44 4.28 -1.65 -3.63
N TYR A 45 4.79 -1.60 -2.39
CA TYR A 45 3.93 -1.68 -1.21
C TYR A 45 3.10 -0.43 -1.04
N GLN A 46 3.71 0.74 -1.19
CA GLN A 46 3.03 2.02 -1.08
C GLN A 46 1.89 2.12 -2.09
N ASP A 47 2.14 1.86 -3.37
CA ASP A 47 1.13 1.84 -4.43
C ASP A 47 -0.03 0.88 -4.09
N SER A 48 0.29 -0.31 -3.58
CA SER A 48 -0.72 -1.29 -3.19
C SER A 48 -1.55 -0.84 -1.98
N LEU A 49 -0.96 -0.13 -1.04
CA LEU A 49 -1.66 0.42 0.12
C LEU A 49 -2.51 1.63 -0.26
N GLU A 50 -2.04 2.49 -1.16
CA GLU A 50 -2.79 3.61 -1.71
C GLU A 50 -4.00 3.14 -2.53
N ASN A 51 -3.89 2.01 -3.21
CA ASN A 51 -5.01 1.38 -3.91
C ASN A 51 -6.06 0.79 -2.95
N LEU A 52 -5.66 0.36 -1.75
CA LEU A 52 -6.58 -0.14 -0.71
C LEU A 52 -7.20 0.98 0.11
N ASP A 53 -6.41 1.96 0.47
CA ASP A 53 -6.80 3.13 1.24
C ASP A 53 -6.42 4.37 0.43
N ARG A 54 -7.37 5.02 -0.18
CA ARG A 54 -7.14 6.23 -1.01
C ARG A 54 -6.49 7.37 -0.24
N LEU A 55 -6.49 7.29 1.08
CA LEU A 55 -5.86 8.23 2.00
C LEU A 55 -4.63 7.64 2.67
N ALA A 56 -4.13 6.50 2.17
CA ALA A 56 -2.96 5.82 2.71
C ALA A 56 -1.78 6.78 2.90
N LEU A 57 -1.07 6.60 4.00
CA LEU A 57 0.11 7.39 4.38
C LEU A 57 -0.17 8.90 4.53
N THR A 58 -1.43 9.31 4.60
CA THR A 58 -1.88 10.65 4.98
C THR A 58 -2.36 10.66 6.44
N HIS A 59 -2.46 11.85 7.04
CA HIS A 59 -3.01 11.98 8.39
C HIS A 59 -4.52 11.69 8.47
N ALA A 60 -5.21 11.68 7.33
CA ALA A 60 -6.65 11.43 7.24
C ALA A 60 -7.00 9.98 6.93
N GLY A 61 -6.02 9.16 6.46
CA GLY A 61 -6.24 7.76 6.09
C GLY A 61 -6.28 6.81 7.28
N VAL A 62 -6.80 5.62 7.05
CA VAL A 62 -6.73 4.50 7.99
C VAL A 62 -5.31 3.95 8.07
N ILE A 63 -4.61 3.86 6.93
CA ILE A 63 -3.23 3.39 6.84
C ILE A 63 -2.29 4.57 6.97
N GLN A 64 -1.60 4.69 8.12
CA GLN A 64 -0.63 5.76 8.39
C GLN A 64 0.81 5.25 8.37
N SER A 65 1.01 3.97 8.61
CA SER A 65 2.32 3.32 8.58
C SER A 65 2.16 1.84 8.27
N TYR A 66 3.25 1.22 7.81
CA TYR A 66 3.28 -0.23 7.62
C TYR A 66 4.67 -0.80 7.97
N GLN A 67 4.68 -2.07 8.33
CA GLN A 67 5.90 -2.82 8.62
C GLN A 67 5.81 -4.22 8.03
N LEU A 68 6.86 -4.66 7.34
CA LEU A 68 6.97 -6.02 6.83
C LEU A 68 7.15 -7.01 7.98
N ASP A 69 6.35 -8.07 7.99
CA ASP A 69 6.61 -9.24 8.80
C ASP A 69 7.62 -10.17 8.10
N ASP A 70 8.87 -10.13 8.55
CA ASP A 70 9.96 -10.91 7.97
C ASP A 70 9.71 -12.42 8.00
N LEU A 71 8.97 -12.91 9.00
CA LEU A 71 8.66 -14.33 9.17
C LEU A 71 7.56 -14.81 8.20
N SER A 72 6.78 -13.87 7.68
CA SER A 72 5.72 -14.17 6.71
C SER A 72 6.24 -14.38 5.29
N VAL A 73 7.45 -13.90 4.97
CA VAL A 73 8.00 -13.91 3.62
C VAL A 73 8.26 -15.34 3.14
N ARG A 74 7.55 -15.76 2.09
CA ARG A 74 7.63 -17.11 1.52
C ARG A 74 7.60 -17.07 -0.01
N LYS A 75 8.30 -18.00 -0.62
CA LYS A 75 8.22 -18.22 -2.06
C LYS A 75 7.48 -19.54 -2.34
N GLU A 76 6.32 -19.43 -2.98
CA GLU A 76 5.46 -20.56 -3.34
C GLU A 76 4.97 -20.37 -4.78
N ASP A 77 5.04 -21.42 -5.60
CA ASP A 77 4.56 -21.43 -6.99
C ASP A 77 5.06 -20.26 -7.85
N GLY A 78 6.33 -19.91 -7.70
CA GLY A 78 6.95 -18.79 -8.41
C GLY A 78 6.52 -17.39 -7.95
N LYS A 79 5.69 -17.30 -6.92
CA LYS A 79 5.21 -16.06 -6.30
C LYS A 79 5.85 -15.85 -4.93
N ILE A 80 5.96 -14.61 -4.52
CA ILE A 80 6.38 -14.24 -3.17
C ILE A 80 5.14 -13.80 -2.40
N ARG A 81 4.89 -14.43 -1.25
CA ARG A 81 3.84 -14.06 -0.32
C ARG A 81 4.47 -13.38 0.88
N LEU A 82 3.85 -12.31 1.35
CA LEU A 82 4.29 -11.59 2.54
C LEU A 82 3.12 -10.88 3.22
N VAL A 83 3.32 -10.49 4.47
CA VAL A 83 2.35 -9.76 5.28
C VAL A 83 2.94 -8.41 5.68
N LEU A 84 2.16 -7.36 5.51
CA LEU A 84 2.42 -6.05 6.09
C LEU A 84 1.50 -5.84 7.30
N HIS A 85 2.08 -5.51 8.43
CA HIS A 85 1.34 -4.99 9.59
C HIS A 85 1.11 -3.50 9.40
N VAL A 86 -0.13 -3.06 9.57
CA VAL A 86 -0.54 -1.67 9.42
C VAL A 86 -0.65 -1.03 10.80
N ASN A 87 -0.14 0.19 10.94
CA ASN A 87 -0.21 1.00 12.16
C ASN A 87 0.32 0.26 13.40
N HIS A 88 1.35 -0.56 13.24
CA HIS A 88 1.91 -1.41 14.30
C HIS A 88 0.90 -2.35 14.97
N SER A 89 -0.21 -2.64 14.31
CA SER A 89 -1.26 -3.54 14.81
C SER A 89 -1.12 -4.95 14.23
N TYR A 90 -1.24 -5.97 15.08
CA TYR A 90 -1.25 -7.37 14.65
C TYR A 90 -2.56 -7.76 13.95
N ASP A 91 -3.67 -7.06 14.23
CA ASP A 91 -4.98 -7.36 13.65
C ASP A 91 -5.18 -6.67 12.29
N MET A 92 -4.53 -5.52 12.10
CA MET A 92 -4.56 -4.78 10.84
C MET A 92 -3.41 -5.22 9.96
N GLN A 93 -3.70 -6.05 8.97
CA GLN A 93 -2.70 -6.65 8.09
C GLN A 93 -3.13 -6.53 6.63
N VAL A 94 -2.13 -6.50 5.74
CA VAL A 94 -2.33 -6.68 4.30
C VAL A 94 -1.48 -7.85 3.85
N ASN A 95 -2.13 -8.87 3.29
CA ASN A 95 -1.45 -9.99 2.65
C ASN A 95 -1.16 -9.62 1.20
N LEU A 96 0.12 -9.56 0.82
CA LEU A 96 0.56 -9.27 -0.53
C LEU A 96 1.06 -10.54 -1.22
N VAL A 97 0.74 -10.65 -2.50
CA VAL A 97 1.30 -11.64 -3.40
C VAL A 97 2.03 -10.90 -4.52
N LEU A 98 3.34 -11.10 -4.59
CA LEU A 98 4.17 -10.53 -5.64
C LEU A 98 4.54 -11.59 -6.68
N LYS A 99 4.66 -11.16 -7.92
CA LYS A 99 5.15 -11.96 -9.03
C LYS A 99 6.28 -11.22 -9.73
N ALA A 100 7.34 -11.94 -10.07
CA ALA A 100 8.37 -11.42 -10.97
C ALA A 100 7.90 -11.53 -12.41
N ASP A 101 8.18 -10.52 -13.20
CA ASP A 101 8.04 -10.57 -14.66
C ASP A 101 9.23 -11.30 -15.31
N ILE A 102 9.30 -11.27 -16.64
CA ILE A 102 10.35 -11.91 -17.42
C ILE A 102 11.74 -11.25 -17.24
N TYR A 103 11.77 -10.01 -16.75
CA TYR A 103 13.01 -9.26 -16.47
C TYR A 103 13.42 -9.39 -14.99
N GLY A 104 12.58 -9.99 -14.16
CA GLY A 104 12.81 -10.18 -12.72
C GLY A 104 12.27 -9.07 -11.86
N ASP A 105 11.56 -8.09 -12.45
CA ASP A 105 10.91 -7.00 -11.73
C ASP A 105 9.69 -7.51 -10.99
N LEU A 106 9.53 -7.08 -9.73
CA LEU A 106 8.43 -7.50 -8.89
C LEU A 106 7.23 -6.57 -9.07
N SER A 107 6.06 -7.17 -9.13
CA SER A 107 4.78 -6.45 -9.07
C SER A 107 3.82 -7.13 -8.11
N VAL A 108 2.94 -6.36 -7.45
CA VAL A 108 1.86 -6.91 -6.64
C VAL A 108 0.74 -7.38 -7.56
N VAL A 109 0.44 -8.67 -7.51
CA VAL A 109 -0.68 -9.26 -8.27
C VAL A 109 -1.93 -9.44 -7.41
N GLN A 110 -1.79 -9.34 -6.08
CA GLN A 110 -2.91 -9.41 -5.15
C GLN A 110 -2.54 -8.70 -3.85
N ALA A 111 -3.46 -7.87 -3.36
CA ALA A 111 -3.42 -7.27 -2.02
C ALA A 111 -4.75 -7.59 -1.32
N THR A 112 -4.66 -8.21 -0.14
CA THR A 112 -5.85 -8.64 0.60
C THR A 112 -5.77 -8.11 2.02
N PRO A 113 -6.63 -7.15 2.40
CA PRO A 113 -6.69 -6.64 3.78
C PRO A 113 -7.27 -7.68 4.73
N SER A 114 -6.84 -7.66 5.99
CA SER A 114 -7.45 -8.41 7.07
C SER A 114 -8.88 -7.91 7.33
N LYS A 115 -9.66 -8.70 8.06
CA LYS A 115 -11.03 -8.31 8.42
C LYS A 115 -11.06 -7.00 9.21
N ALA A 116 -10.12 -6.80 10.14
CA ALA A 116 -10.06 -5.59 10.96
C ALA A 116 -9.75 -4.35 10.09
N LEU A 117 -8.77 -4.44 9.18
CA LEU A 117 -8.46 -3.35 8.27
C LEU A 117 -9.62 -3.06 7.31
N LYS A 118 -10.28 -4.11 6.79
CA LYS A 118 -11.45 -3.93 5.92
C LYS A 118 -12.58 -3.19 6.64
N LEU A 119 -12.89 -3.54 7.87
CA LEU A 119 -13.91 -2.84 8.67
C LEU A 119 -13.54 -1.37 8.91
N ALA A 120 -12.26 -1.07 9.16
CA ALA A 120 -11.82 0.31 9.33
C ALA A 120 -11.92 1.13 8.03
N LEU A 121 -11.69 0.51 6.86
CA LEU A 121 -11.87 1.14 5.55
C LEU A 121 -13.35 1.29 5.14
N GLU A 122 -14.26 0.53 5.77
CA GLU A 122 -15.71 0.62 5.57
C GLU A 122 -16.38 1.52 6.63
N ASP A 123 -15.62 2.06 7.58
CA ASP A 123 -16.12 2.96 8.62
C ASP A 123 -16.76 4.23 8.04
N GLU A 124 -17.85 4.67 8.62
CA GLU A 124 -18.63 5.82 8.14
C GLU A 124 -17.80 7.12 8.18
N SER A 125 -17.02 7.33 9.21
CA SER A 125 -16.11 8.49 9.31
C SER A 125 -15.08 8.51 8.19
N TYR A 126 -14.48 7.37 7.88
CA TYR A 126 -13.53 7.24 6.78
C TYR A 126 -14.21 7.53 5.43
N GLN A 127 -15.39 6.98 5.19
CA GLN A 127 -16.15 7.19 3.96
C GLN A 127 -16.56 8.66 3.79
N LYS A 128 -16.91 9.34 4.88
CA LYS A 128 -17.20 10.76 4.87
C LYS A 128 -15.96 11.59 4.50
N ARG A 129 -14.79 11.31 5.11
CA ARG A 129 -13.53 11.99 4.75
C ARG A 129 -13.18 11.77 3.27
N LEU A 130 -13.31 10.54 2.79
CA LEU A 130 -13.04 10.20 1.39
C LEU A 130 -13.93 10.99 0.42
N THR A 131 -15.22 11.13 0.76
CA THR A 131 -16.17 11.92 -0.04
C THR A 131 -15.79 13.41 -0.07
N LEU A 132 -15.45 13.99 1.07
CA LEU A 132 -15.01 15.39 1.17
C LEU A 132 -13.74 15.66 0.35
N ILE A 133 -12.76 14.76 0.42
CA ILE A 133 -11.53 14.89 -0.36
C ILE A 133 -11.83 14.79 -1.86
N SER A 134 -12.68 13.87 -2.30
CA SER A 134 -13.08 13.77 -3.70
C SER A 134 -13.77 15.06 -4.19
N GLN A 135 -14.67 15.62 -3.39
CA GLN A 135 -15.32 16.90 -3.71
C GLN A 135 -14.32 18.05 -3.82
N LYS A 136 -13.31 18.07 -2.92
CA LYS A 136 -12.23 19.05 -2.98
C LYS A 136 -11.39 18.92 -4.24
N GLU A 137 -11.00 17.70 -4.62
CA GLU A 137 -10.27 17.42 -5.85
C GLU A 137 -11.06 17.86 -7.08
N ASP A 138 -12.36 17.55 -7.15
CA ASP A 138 -13.25 17.97 -8.23
C ASP A 138 -13.35 19.49 -8.33
N ALA A 139 -13.44 20.19 -7.19
CA ALA A 139 -13.48 21.66 -7.15
C ALA A 139 -12.14 22.27 -7.60
N ILE A 140 -11.00 21.70 -7.24
CA ILE A 140 -9.67 22.13 -7.70
C ILE A 140 -9.54 21.92 -9.21
N MET A 141 -9.90 20.76 -9.73
CA MET A 141 -9.86 20.49 -11.16
C MET A 141 -10.78 21.41 -11.96
N ALA A 142 -11.99 21.69 -11.45
CA ALA A 142 -12.91 22.63 -12.06
C ALA A 142 -12.33 24.05 -12.13
N ARG A 143 -11.66 24.50 -11.08
CA ARG A 143 -10.97 25.79 -11.04
C ARG A 143 -9.82 25.85 -12.05
N ASP A 144 -8.97 24.82 -12.10
CA ASP A 144 -7.80 24.76 -12.96
C ASP A 144 -8.23 24.67 -14.45
N HIS A 145 -9.29 23.90 -14.72
CA HIS A 145 -9.89 23.84 -16.06
C HIS A 145 -10.45 25.19 -16.49
N TRP A 146 -11.14 25.91 -15.59
CA TRP A 146 -11.62 27.25 -15.83
C TRP A 146 -10.49 28.22 -16.18
N ASP A 147 -9.37 28.12 -15.46
CA ASP A 147 -8.19 28.95 -15.71
C ASP A 147 -7.49 28.62 -17.04
N SER A 148 -7.48 27.38 -17.46
CA SER A 148 -6.87 26.92 -18.73
C SER A 148 -7.75 27.20 -19.96
N ALA A 149 -9.07 27.21 -19.79
CA ALA A 149 -10.02 27.34 -20.90
C ALA A 149 -10.19 28.78 -21.43
N ILE A 150 -9.67 29.81 -20.72
CA ILE A 150 -9.88 31.19 -21.06
C ILE A 150 -8.73 31.76 -21.90
N LYS A 151 -8.89 31.70 -23.20
CA LYS A 151 -8.17 32.53 -24.20
C LYS A 151 -9.12 32.91 -25.31
N PRO A 152 -9.49 34.12 -25.56
CA PRO A 152 -8.76 35.26 -26.06
C PRO A 152 -9.18 36.63 -25.49
N ALA A 153 -8.35 37.65 -25.74
CA ALA A 153 -8.27 38.91 -25.04
C ALA A 153 -9.50 39.87 -25.15
N TYR A 154 -10.36 39.78 -26.15
CA TYR A 154 -11.43 40.80 -26.32
C TYR A 154 -12.70 40.48 -25.52
N VAL A 155 -12.90 39.25 -25.10
CA VAL A 155 -14.02 38.81 -24.25
C VAL A 155 -13.67 38.99 -22.77
N ALA A 156 -12.46 39.48 -22.49
CA ALA A 156 -11.83 39.47 -21.20
C ALA A 156 -12.55 40.28 -20.10
N GLN A 157 -13.18 41.43 -20.43
CA GLN A 157 -13.77 42.29 -19.40
C GLN A 157 -15.08 41.73 -18.82
N VAL A 158 -16.00 41.24 -19.66
CA VAL A 158 -17.23 40.63 -19.14
C VAL A 158 -16.97 39.28 -18.51
N ARG A 159 -16.11 38.47 -19.13
CA ARG A 159 -15.71 37.18 -18.58
C ARG A 159 -14.80 37.28 -17.33
N SER A 160 -14.05 38.38 -17.16
CA SER A 160 -13.23 38.55 -15.94
C SER A 160 -14.10 38.72 -14.68
N LYS A 161 -15.25 39.40 -14.78
CA LYS A 161 -16.23 39.49 -13.69
C LYS A 161 -16.88 38.14 -13.41
N MET A 162 -17.32 37.42 -14.47
CA MET A 162 -17.90 36.07 -14.33
C MET A 162 -16.86 35.05 -13.79
N LYS A 163 -15.64 35.11 -14.30
CA LYS A 163 -14.54 34.27 -13.82
C LYS A 163 -14.25 34.54 -12.34
N LYS A 164 -14.10 35.82 -11.96
CA LYS A 164 -13.84 36.19 -10.56
C LYS A 164 -14.93 35.68 -9.62
N THR A 165 -16.20 35.81 -10.03
CA THR A 165 -17.33 35.32 -9.23
C THR A 165 -17.30 33.80 -9.11
N ALA A 166 -17.06 33.07 -10.22
CA ALA A 166 -16.97 31.63 -10.21
C ALA A 166 -15.80 31.10 -9.36
N LEU A 167 -14.61 31.71 -9.49
CA LEU A 167 -13.46 31.36 -8.67
C LEU A 167 -13.71 31.63 -7.18
N THR A 168 -14.34 32.76 -6.84
CA THR A 168 -14.70 33.06 -5.45
C THR A 168 -15.68 32.02 -4.88
N GLN A 169 -16.63 31.55 -5.70
CA GLN A 169 -17.55 30.48 -5.27
C GLN A 169 -16.80 29.15 -5.05
N LEU A 170 -15.90 28.77 -5.96
CA LEU A 170 -15.07 27.57 -5.79
C LEU A 170 -14.15 27.65 -4.57
N ASP A 171 -13.51 28.80 -4.34
CA ASP A 171 -12.67 29.01 -3.17
C ASP A 171 -13.49 28.90 -1.86
N LYS A 172 -14.75 29.38 -1.87
CA LYS A 172 -15.65 29.22 -0.73
C LYS A 172 -15.99 27.75 -0.49
N VAL A 173 -16.33 27.00 -1.55
CA VAL A 173 -16.60 25.54 -1.45
C VAL A 173 -15.37 24.82 -0.88
N LEU A 174 -14.16 25.16 -1.33
CA LEU A 174 -12.93 24.57 -0.82
C LEU A 174 -12.71 24.87 0.67
N GLN A 175 -13.02 26.10 1.12
CA GLN A 175 -12.94 26.46 2.54
C GLN A 175 -13.95 25.70 3.38
N ASP A 176 -15.19 25.59 2.91
CA ASP A 176 -16.27 24.85 3.60
C ASP A 176 -15.89 23.37 3.73
N ILE A 177 -15.35 22.75 2.67
CA ILE A 177 -14.87 21.36 2.70
C ILE A 177 -13.69 21.19 3.66
N ASP A 178 -12.73 22.13 3.67
CA ASP A 178 -11.60 22.09 4.58
C ASP A 178 -12.02 22.21 6.05
N GLN A 179 -13.08 23.00 6.33
CA GLN A 179 -13.62 23.12 7.67
C GLN A 179 -14.34 21.83 8.10
N GLU A 180 -15.22 21.28 7.27
CA GLU A 180 -15.90 20.02 7.56
C GLU A 180 -14.92 18.85 7.72
N SER A 181 -13.84 18.82 6.94
CA SER A 181 -12.80 17.79 7.05
C SER A 181 -12.04 17.81 8.38
N LYS A 182 -12.03 18.94 9.10
CA LYS A 182 -11.40 19.04 10.43
C LYS A 182 -12.31 18.62 11.57
N GLU A 183 -13.62 18.59 11.33
CA GLU A 183 -14.65 18.23 12.31
C GLU A 183 -15.00 16.73 12.30
N VAL A 184 -14.46 15.96 11.32
CA VAL A 184 -14.64 14.49 11.16
C VAL A 184 -13.40 13.73 11.64
#